data_79e7ee1692397168aeb86252d4ab2574
#
_entry.id   79e7ee1692397168aeb86252d4ab2574
#
_cell.length_a   1.000
_cell.length_b   1.000
_cell.length_c   1.000
_cell.angle_alpha   90.00
_cell.angle_beta   90.00
_cell.angle_gamma   90.00
#
_symmetry.space_group_name_H-M   'P 1'
#
loop_
_entity.id
_entity.type
_entity.pdbx_description
1 polymer ?
#
loop_
_entity_poly.entity_id
_entity_poly.type
_entity_poly.pdbx_seq_one_letter_code
_entity_poly.pdbx_strand_id
1 'polypeptide(L)'
;MDTMDDKLMFEEMIKKNNILKFGKLNIKENTIVNNAKMMAKIKRLYENEYEVDDEWYLKYENIAKLLDKMEYTVCTKKNYYSLLLAIVLYDNNFNGTTHDINIYINSIKKFNDIKVSNQKNSIVSEKKQQQQVSLSFVKDLLSKLQKNEHFDIYTIIMILLQYPIRAEVGTFKYTSLLSYNKSKKHADKGPHYDEGNWLVIGKTKMYMIRNEYKTAPIYGRINISVEGKAKKAILSFVNGKHFEEGNSIFGFTEGELSRRLIYLSNKYTGVNLSVNALAKITIKNDIEMISKRDVKNNVDAIKSHKNILRYLEVVGSVRGTSANVLEGSYINETDFDSD
;
A
#
# COMPACT_ATOMS: atom_id res chain seq x y z
N MET A 1 -5.11 -19.50 -28.47
CA MET A 1 -4.91 -18.17 -29.05
C MET A 1 -4.33 -17.26 -27.98
N ASP A 2 -3.31 -16.48 -28.29
CA ASP A 2 -2.33 -16.00 -27.32
C ASP A 2 -2.84 -14.95 -26.34
N THR A 3 -2.70 -15.26 -25.05
CA THR A 3 -2.98 -14.38 -23.91
C THR A 3 -2.13 -13.09 -23.89
N MET A 4 -1.15 -12.98 -24.78
CA MET A 4 -0.27 -11.83 -24.91
C MET A 4 -0.92 -10.74 -25.77
N ASP A 5 -1.62 -11.11 -26.84
CA ASP A 5 -2.31 -10.19 -27.74
C ASP A 5 -3.52 -9.53 -27.04
N ASP A 6 -4.30 -10.30 -26.30
CA ASP A 6 -5.40 -9.76 -25.49
C ASP A 6 -4.93 -8.74 -24.47
N LYS A 7 -3.83 -9.02 -23.80
CA LYS A 7 -3.26 -8.11 -22.80
C LYS A 7 -2.81 -6.80 -23.43
N LEU A 8 -2.13 -6.83 -24.58
CA LEU A 8 -1.68 -5.62 -25.28
C LEU A 8 -2.88 -4.79 -25.76
N MET A 9 -3.89 -5.44 -26.33
CA MET A 9 -5.15 -4.79 -26.75
C MET A 9 -5.81 -4.08 -25.56
N PHE A 10 -5.91 -4.72 -24.39
CA PHE A 10 -6.51 -4.07 -23.21
C PHE A 10 -5.62 -2.97 -22.62
N GLU A 11 -4.30 -3.06 -22.71
CA GLU A 11 -3.41 -1.96 -22.30
C GLU A 11 -3.67 -0.71 -23.15
N GLU A 12 -3.78 -0.85 -24.45
CA GLU A 12 -4.10 0.25 -25.36
C GLU A 12 -5.49 0.84 -25.11
N MET A 13 -6.50 -0.01 -24.94
CA MET A 13 -7.87 0.42 -24.61
C MET A 13 -7.89 1.22 -23.29
N ILE A 14 -7.23 0.74 -22.25
CA ILE A 14 -7.17 1.43 -20.94
C ILE A 14 -6.44 2.78 -21.07
N LYS A 15 -5.34 2.84 -21.82
CA LYS A 15 -4.61 4.11 -22.10
C LYS A 15 -5.50 5.11 -22.83
N LYS A 16 -6.15 4.69 -23.92
CA LYS A 16 -7.08 5.50 -24.69
C LYS A 16 -8.19 6.07 -23.83
N ASN A 17 -8.87 5.21 -23.06
CA ASN A 17 -9.95 5.61 -22.18
C ASN A 17 -9.49 6.58 -21.08
N ASN A 18 -8.30 6.39 -20.53
CA ASN A 18 -7.73 7.30 -19.54
C ASN A 18 -7.44 8.68 -20.15
N ILE A 19 -6.91 8.74 -21.37
CA ILE A 19 -6.67 9.99 -22.10
C ILE A 19 -7.99 10.69 -22.41
N LEU A 20 -9.01 9.98 -22.88
CA LEU A 20 -10.34 10.54 -23.14
C LEU A 20 -10.95 11.18 -21.89
N LYS A 21 -10.77 10.52 -20.73
CA LYS A 21 -11.31 11.00 -19.46
C LYS A 21 -10.60 12.24 -18.92
N PHE A 22 -9.28 12.31 -19.03
CA PHE A 22 -8.45 13.30 -18.33
C PHE A 22 -7.71 14.27 -19.27
N GLY A 23 -7.87 14.14 -20.59
CA GLY A 23 -7.15 14.93 -21.60
C GLY A 23 -5.67 14.57 -21.72
N LYS A 24 -5.16 13.72 -20.84
CA LYS A 24 -3.76 13.22 -20.82
C LYS A 24 -3.71 11.88 -20.12
N LEU A 25 -2.61 11.13 -20.32
CA LEU A 25 -2.39 9.90 -19.58
C LEU A 25 -2.15 10.21 -18.08
N ASN A 26 -3.09 9.83 -17.23
CA ASN A 26 -3.08 10.07 -15.79
C ASN A 26 -3.18 8.77 -14.97
N ILE A 27 -2.51 7.72 -15.43
CA ILE A 27 -2.49 6.40 -14.80
C ILE A 27 -1.08 5.83 -14.88
N LYS A 28 -0.61 5.20 -13.79
CA LYS A 28 0.72 4.57 -13.75
C LYS A 28 0.74 3.33 -14.64
N GLU A 29 1.87 3.09 -15.33
CA GLU A 29 2.06 1.93 -16.22
C GLU A 29 1.72 0.61 -15.52
N ASN A 30 2.21 0.38 -14.31
CA ASN A 30 1.89 -0.83 -13.53
C ASN A 30 0.38 -1.02 -13.28
N THR A 31 -0.39 0.07 -13.20
CA THR A 31 -1.85 0.00 -13.05
C THR A 31 -2.50 -0.41 -14.37
N ILE A 32 -2.01 0.10 -15.49
CA ILE A 32 -2.47 -0.28 -16.83
C ILE A 32 -2.24 -1.78 -17.04
N VAL A 33 -1.02 -2.24 -16.81
CA VAL A 33 -0.65 -3.67 -16.94
C VAL A 33 -1.51 -4.58 -16.05
N ASN A 34 -1.77 -4.18 -14.80
CA ASN A 34 -2.59 -4.97 -13.89
C ASN A 34 -4.07 -4.99 -14.32
N ASN A 35 -4.61 -3.86 -14.76
CA ASN A 35 -5.97 -3.77 -15.26
C ASN A 35 -6.15 -4.59 -16.55
N ALA A 36 -5.19 -4.54 -17.47
CA ALA A 36 -5.19 -5.35 -18.69
C ALA A 36 -5.17 -6.86 -18.37
N LYS A 37 -4.35 -7.29 -17.40
CA LYS A 37 -4.36 -8.69 -16.92
C LYS A 37 -5.72 -9.08 -16.31
N MET A 38 -6.38 -8.16 -15.61
CA MET A 38 -7.73 -8.41 -15.08
C MET A 38 -8.73 -8.59 -16.21
N MET A 39 -8.69 -7.74 -17.25
CA MET A 39 -9.56 -7.86 -18.42
C MET A 39 -9.35 -9.17 -19.17
N ALA A 40 -8.11 -9.50 -19.48
CA ALA A 40 -7.77 -10.77 -20.14
C ALA A 40 -8.25 -11.98 -19.33
N LYS A 41 -8.20 -11.91 -18.00
CA LYS A 41 -8.72 -12.96 -17.12
C LYS A 41 -10.24 -13.07 -17.20
N ILE A 42 -10.98 -11.95 -17.16
CA ILE A 42 -12.45 -11.99 -17.30
C ILE A 42 -12.85 -12.52 -18.68
N LYS A 43 -12.20 -12.04 -19.75
CA LYS A 43 -12.46 -12.51 -21.11
C LYS A 43 -12.34 -14.02 -21.19
N ARG A 44 -11.25 -14.59 -20.70
CA ARG A 44 -11.02 -16.05 -20.67
C ARG A 44 -12.10 -16.80 -19.87
N LEU A 45 -12.54 -16.25 -18.74
CA LEU A 45 -13.62 -16.83 -17.94
C LEU A 45 -14.96 -16.77 -18.69
N TYR A 46 -15.17 -15.69 -19.43
CA TYR A 46 -16.34 -15.51 -20.28
C TYR A 46 -16.36 -16.51 -21.44
N GLU A 47 -15.23 -16.69 -22.13
CA GLU A 47 -15.01 -17.67 -23.21
C GLU A 47 -15.33 -19.10 -22.82
N ASN A 48 -15.18 -19.46 -21.55
CA ASN A 48 -15.51 -20.81 -21.06
C ASN A 48 -17.03 -21.07 -20.92
N GLU A 49 -17.85 -20.03 -20.82
CA GLU A 49 -19.31 -20.18 -20.59
C GLU A 49 -20.16 -19.61 -21.73
N TYR A 50 -19.61 -18.69 -22.52
CA TYR A 50 -20.34 -17.95 -23.54
C TYR A 50 -19.54 -17.83 -24.83
N GLU A 51 -20.25 -17.67 -25.95
CA GLU A 51 -19.63 -17.29 -27.22
C GLU A 51 -19.08 -15.86 -27.13
N VAL A 52 -17.85 -15.65 -27.63
CA VAL A 52 -17.14 -14.36 -27.53
C VAL A 52 -17.18 -13.64 -28.87
N ASP A 53 -17.71 -12.44 -28.85
CA ASP A 53 -17.58 -11.44 -29.90
C ASP A 53 -16.68 -10.29 -29.43
N ASP A 54 -16.40 -9.33 -30.33
CA ASP A 54 -15.53 -8.18 -30.05
C ASP A 54 -16.12 -7.26 -28.96
N GLU A 55 -17.43 -7.35 -28.73
CA GLU A 55 -18.19 -6.55 -27.77
C GLU A 55 -18.64 -7.33 -26.53
N TRP A 56 -18.02 -8.47 -26.22
CA TRP A 56 -18.38 -9.34 -25.09
C TRP A 56 -18.49 -8.58 -23.75
N TYR A 57 -17.68 -7.54 -23.54
CA TYR A 57 -17.69 -6.70 -22.33
C TYR A 57 -18.94 -5.79 -22.22
N LEU A 58 -19.74 -5.70 -23.30
CA LEU A 58 -21.05 -5.06 -23.31
C LEU A 58 -22.20 -6.01 -22.94
N LYS A 59 -21.92 -7.32 -22.76
CA LYS A 59 -22.91 -8.32 -22.35
C LYS A 59 -23.10 -8.30 -20.82
N TYR A 60 -23.64 -7.21 -20.30
CA TYR A 60 -23.71 -6.85 -18.89
C TYR A 60 -24.25 -7.96 -17.98
N GLU A 61 -25.39 -8.57 -18.37
CA GLU A 61 -26.03 -9.62 -17.57
C GLU A 61 -25.16 -10.89 -17.49
N ASN A 62 -24.54 -11.30 -18.59
CA ASN A 62 -23.69 -12.49 -18.63
C ASN A 62 -22.46 -12.29 -17.75
N ILE A 63 -21.84 -11.11 -17.83
CA ILE A 63 -20.70 -10.76 -16.99
C ILE A 63 -21.09 -10.70 -15.52
N ALA A 64 -22.26 -10.14 -15.20
CA ALA A 64 -22.74 -10.09 -13.82
C ALA A 64 -22.96 -11.50 -13.27
N LYS A 65 -23.63 -12.39 -14.03
CA LYS A 65 -23.80 -13.80 -13.67
C LYS A 65 -22.47 -14.51 -13.47
N LEU A 66 -21.50 -14.28 -14.38
CA LEU A 66 -20.17 -14.86 -14.30
C LEU A 66 -19.44 -14.41 -13.01
N LEU A 67 -19.38 -13.11 -12.74
CA LEU A 67 -18.69 -12.57 -11.56
C LEU A 67 -19.38 -12.96 -10.24
N ASP A 68 -20.70 -13.14 -10.23
CA ASP A 68 -21.43 -13.59 -9.04
C ASP A 68 -21.14 -15.05 -8.69
N LYS A 69 -20.97 -15.91 -9.70
CA LYS A 69 -20.56 -17.33 -9.50
C LYS A 69 -19.14 -17.47 -8.94
N MET A 70 -18.27 -16.48 -9.19
CA MET A 70 -16.86 -16.57 -8.76
C MET A 70 -16.73 -16.37 -7.25
N GLU A 71 -15.92 -17.20 -6.61
CA GLU A 71 -15.54 -17.09 -5.17
C GLU A 71 -14.53 -15.96 -4.92
N TYR A 72 -14.74 -14.81 -5.57
CA TYR A 72 -13.90 -13.64 -5.36
C TYR A 72 -14.34 -12.85 -4.14
N THR A 73 -13.35 -12.22 -3.48
CA THR A 73 -13.65 -11.27 -2.40
C THR A 73 -14.49 -10.10 -2.93
N VAL A 74 -15.27 -9.49 -2.04
CA VAL A 74 -16.06 -8.28 -2.31
C VAL A 74 -15.24 -7.19 -2.99
N CYS A 75 -14.00 -6.95 -2.51
CA CYS A 75 -13.10 -5.97 -3.10
C CYS A 75 -12.66 -6.35 -4.52
N THR A 76 -12.43 -7.62 -4.78
CA THR A 76 -12.03 -8.12 -6.11
C THR A 76 -13.18 -7.96 -7.10
N LYS A 77 -14.41 -8.38 -6.74
CA LYS A 77 -15.61 -8.21 -7.58
C LYS A 77 -15.84 -6.74 -7.90
N LYS A 78 -15.78 -5.86 -6.89
CA LYS A 78 -15.89 -4.42 -7.09
C LYS A 78 -14.87 -3.88 -8.11
N ASN A 79 -13.62 -4.31 -8.00
CA ASN A 79 -12.55 -3.84 -8.91
C ASN A 79 -12.84 -4.26 -10.35
N TYR A 80 -13.35 -5.47 -10.58
CA TYR A 80 -13.76 -5.93 -11.91
C TYR A 80 -14.89 -5.05 -12.47
N TYR A 81 -15.95 -4.85 -11.71
CA TYR A 81 -17.05 -3.98 -12.17
C TYR A 81 -16.62 -2.55 -12.43
N SER A 82 -15.71 -2.00 -11.59
CA SER A 82 -15.19 -0.65 -11.79
C SER A 82 -14.34 -0.51 -13.05
N LEU A 83 -13.57 -1.55 -13.37
CA LEU A 83 -12.76 -1.60 -14.56
C LEU A 83 -13.62 -1.72 -15.84
N LEU A 84 -14.60 -2.63 -15.82
CA LEU A 84 -15.54 -2.80 -16.92
C LEU A 84 -16.34 -1.51 -17.18
N LEU A 85 -16.87 -0.89 -16.12
CA LEU A 85 -17.57 0.39 -16.23
C LEU A 85 -16.68 1.47 -16.85
N ALA A 86 -15.41 1.56 -16.43
CA ALA A 86 -14.49 2.54 -16.99
C ALA A 86 -14.20 2.29 -18.47
N ILE A 87 -14.18 1.04 -18.93
CA ILE A 87 -14.01 0.69 -20.34
C ILE A 87 -15.25 1.09 -21.13
N VAL A 88 -16.42 0.66 -20.69
CA VAL A 88 -17.70 0.90 -21.38
C VAL A 88 -18.00 2.40 -21.53
N LEU A 89 -17.79 3.19 -20.48
CA LEU A 89 -18.07 4.64 -20.51
C LEU A 89 -17.27 5.44 -21.55
N TYR A 90 -16.15 4.91 -22.03
CA TYR A 90 -15.27 5.56 -22.98
C TYR A 90 -15.10 4.78 -24.28
N ASP A 91 -15.92 3.73 -24.47
CA ASP A 91 -15.97 2.99 -25.73
C ASP A 91 -16.79 3.79 -26.76
N ASN A 92 -16.19 4.07 -27.90
CA ASN A 92 -16.87 4.76 -29.00
C ASN A 92 -18.01 3.93 -29.63
N ASN A 93 -18.00 2.61 -29.45
CA ASN A 93 -19.01 1.68 -29.94
C ASN A 93 -20.19 1.51 -28.95
N PHE A 94 -20.12 2.17 -27.79
CA PHE A 94 -21.16 2.08 -26.80
C PHE A 94 -22.44 2.80 -27.29
N ASN A 95 -23.40 2.02 -27.77
CA ASN A 95 -24.74 2.44 -28.11
C ASN A 95 -25.80 2.03 -27.04
N GLY A 96 -25.31 1.59 -25.87
CA GLY A 96 -26.17 1.09 -24.80
C GLY A 96 -26.97 2.20 -24.10
N THR A 97 -28.02 1.77 -23.42
CA THR A 97 -28.86 2.66 -22.62
C THR A 97 -28.24 2.92 -21.25
N THR A 98 -28.73 3.95 -20.55
CA THR A 98 -28.38 4.18 -19.14
C THR A 98 -28.71 2.95 -18.28
N HIS A 99 -29.69 2.14 -18.67
CA HIS A 99 -30.08 0.90 -17.97
C HIS A 99 -28.92 -0.10 -17.94
N ASP A 100 -28.24 -0.30 -19.05
CA ASP A 100 -27.15 -1.28 -19.18
C ASP A 100 -25.96 -0.92 -18.29
N ILE A 101 -25.59 0.35 -18.25
CA ILE A 101 -24.53 0.86 -17.36
C ILE A 101 -24.91 0.71 -15.88
N ASN A 102 -26.21 0.88 -15.56
CA ASN A 102 -26.70 0.79 -14.19
C ASN A 102 -26.45 -0.58 -13.56
N ILE A 103 -26.36 -1.65 -14.32
CA ILE A 103 -26.01 -2.99 -13.81
C ILE A 103 -24.62 -2.92 -13.12
N TYR A 104 -23.63 -2.32 -13.77
CA TYR A 104 -22.29 -2.16 -13.20
C TYR A 104 -22.27 -1.17 -12.03
N ILE A 105 -22.96 -0.03 -12.18
CA ILE A 105 -23.04 0.99 -11.11
C ILE A 105 -23.68 0.41 -9.85
N ASN A 106 -24.79 -0.30 -9.98
CA ASN A 106 -25.49 -0.92 -8.86
C ASN A 106 -24.67 -2.03 -8.20
N SER A 107 -23.94 -2.84 -9.00
CA SER A 107 -23.02 -3.84 -8.48
C SER A 107 -21.87 -3.20 -7.69
N ILE A 108 -21.26 -2.12 -8.20
CA ILE A 108 -20.21 -1.38 -7.50
C ILE A 108 -20.74 -0.81 -6.18
N LYS A 109 -21.96 -0.22 -6.18
CA LYS A 109 -22.61 0.31 -4.98
C LYS A 109 -22.87 -0.80 -3.96
N LYS A 110 -23.51 -1.90 -4.37
CA LYS A 110 -23.75 -3.09 -3.53
C LYS A 110 -22.46 -3.56 -2.82
N PHE A 111 -21.36 -3.72 -3.57
CA PHE A 111 -20.11 -4.19 -2.99
C PHE A 111 -19.42 -3.12 -2.12
N ASN A 112 -19.62 -1.84 -2.37
CA ASN A 112 -19.20 -0.77 -1.46
C ASN A 112 -19.94 -0.85 -0.14
N ASP A 113 -21.27 -1.01 -0.18
CA ASP A 113 -22.10 -1.08 1.02
C ASP A 113 -21.72 -2.29 1.88
N ILE A 114 -21.51 -3.46 1.26
CA ILE A 114 -21.01 -4.65 1.96
C ILE A 114 -19.65 -4.39 2.58
N LYS A 115 -18.71 -3.75 1.85
CA LYS A 115 -17.39 -3.41 2.39
C LYS A 115 -17.49 -2.48 3.59
N VAL A 116 -18.31 -1.44 3.51
CA VAL A 116 -18.54 -0.49 4.62
C VAL A 116 -19.19 -1.18 5.81
N SER A 117 -20.20 -2.03 5.57
CA SER A 117 -20.84 -2.83 6.62
C SER A 117 -19.84 -3.76 7.30
N ASN A 118 -19.03 -4.50 6.53
CA ASN A 118 -18.00 -5.37 7.09
C ASN A 118 -16.95 -4.60 7.90
N GLN A 119 -16.59 -3.38 7.48
CA GLN A 119 -15.68 -2.52 8.24
C GLN A 119 -16.31 -2.04 9.55
N LYS A 120 -17.59 -1.62 9.54
CA LYS A 120 -18.31 -1.19 10.75
C LYS A 120 -18.51 -2.33 11.75
N ASN A 121 -18.73 -3.54 11.27
CA ASN A 121 -18.96 -4.72 12.10
C ASN A 121 -17.67 -5.48 12.44
N SER A 122 -16.50 -4.89 12.19
CA SER A 122 -15.18 -5.49 12.42
C SER A 122 -15.02 -6.90 11.83
N ILE A 123 -15.79 -7.22 10.77
CA ILE A 123 -15.73 -8.53 10.11
C ILE A 123 -14.42 -8.65 9.37
N VAL A 124 -13.51 -9.44 9.94
CA VAL A 124 -12.20 -9.74 9.36
C VAL A 124 -12.26 -11.09 8.66
N SER A 125 -11.77 -11.18 7.42
CA SER A 125 -11.70 -12.46 6.71
C SER A 125 -10.79 -13.44 7.46
N GLU A 126 -11.11 -14.75 7.47
CA GLU A 126 -10.28 -15.80 8.10
C GLU A 126 -8.80 -15.70 7.73
N LYS A 127 -8.50 -15.39 6.46
CA LYS A 127 -7.13 -15.16 6.00
C LYS A 127 -6.45 -13.99 6.70
N LYS A 128 -7.19 -12.94 7.07
CA LYS A 128 -6.65 -11.81 7.83
C LYS A 128 -6.55 -12.12 9.31
N GLN A 129 -7.47 -12.91 9.88
CA GLN A 129 -7.40 -13.37 11.25
C GLN A 129 -6.15 -14.24 11.49
N GLN A 130 -5.84 -15.15 10.56
CA GLN A 130 -4.61 -15.95 10.60
C GLN A 130 -3.32 -15.12 10.46
N GLN A 131 -3.41 -13.88 10.00
CA GLN A 131 -2.31 -12.93 9.86
C GLN A 131 -2.23 -11.91 11.03
N GLN A 132 -3.01 -12.08 12.08
CA GLN A 132 -2.88 -11.26 13.29
C GLN A 132 -1.60 -11.65 14.04
N VAL A 133 -0.57 -10.89 13.79
CA VAL A 133 0.77 -11.10 14.33
C VAL A 133 1.00 -10.13 15.48
N SER A 134 1.45 -10.61 16.61
CA SER A 134 1.76 -9.77 17.78
C SER A 134 3.12 -9.09 17.67
N LEU A 135 3.34 -8.05 18.47
CA LEU A 135 4.65 -7.39 18.56
C LEU A 135 5.73 -8.34 19.11
N SER A 136 5.36 -9.31 19.98
CA SER A 136 6.30 -10.35 20.47
C SER A 136 6.83 -11.22 19.35
N PHE A 137 5.98 -11.59 18.40
CA PHE A 137 6.37 -12.32 17.20
C PHE A 137 7.39 -11.54 16.35
N VAL A 138 7.18 -10.22 16.18
CA VAL A 138 8.13 -9.40 15.43
C VAL A 138 9.49 -9.32 16.15
N LYS A 139 9.50 -9.29 17.48
CA LYS A 139 10.74 -9.32 18.27
C LYS A 139 11.50 -10.64 18.09
N ASP A 140 10.79 -11.77 18.06
CA ASP A 140 11.40 -13.09 17.79
C ASP A 140 11.99 -13.15 16.38
N LEU A 141 11.23 -12.66 15.37
CA LEU A 141 11.72 -12.54 13.99
C LEU A 141 13.00 -11.68 13.91
N LEU A 142 13.02 -10.51 14.56
CA LEU A 142 14.20 -9.63 14.59
C LEU A 142 15.43 -10.35 15.18
N SER A 143 15.26 -11.08 16.27
CA SER A 143 16.34 -11.87 16.86
C SER A 143 16.90 -12.92 15.91
N LYS A 144 16.01 -13.63 15.19
CA LYS A 144 16.39 -14.64 14.20
C LYS A 144 17.07 -14.04 12.97
N LEU A 145 16.58 -12.88 12.48
CA LEU A 145 17.21 -12.16 11.37
C LEU A 145 18.63 -11.69 11.73
N GLN A 146 18.82 -11.18 12.94
CA GLN A 146 20.13 -10.74 13.40
C GLN A 146 21.11 -11.92 13.54
N LYS A 147 20.65 -13.05 14.11
CA LYS A 147 21.45 -14.28 14.24
C LYS A 147 21.87 -14.88 12.89
N ASN A 148 21.05 -14.71 11.86
CA ASN A 148 21.28 -15.22 10.50
C ASN A 148 21.81 -14.15 9.53
N GLU A 149 22.32 -13.03 10.04
CA GLU A 149 23.00 -11.98 9.30
C GLU A 149 22.16 -11.27 8.21
N HIS A 150 20.83 -11.32 8.33
CA HIS A 150 19.91 -10.56 7.46
C HIS A 150 19.75 -9.11 7.97
N PHE A 151 20.89 -8.38 8.06
CA PHE A 151 20.93 -7.04 8.64
C PHE A 151 20.18 -5.99 7.83
N ASP A 152 20.04 -6.18 6.54
CA ASP A 152 19.24 -5.36 5.63
C ASP A 152 17.75 -5.38 6.03
N ILE A 153 17.16 -6.57 6.09
CA ILE A 153 15.74 -6.75 6.46
C ILE A 153 15.51 -6.42 7.94
N TYR A 154 16.46 -6.76 8.82
CA TYR A 154 16.42 -6.31 10.22
C TYR A 154 16.29 -4.79 10.32
N THR A 155 17.15 -4.05 9.61
CA THR A 155 17.14 -2.59 9.63
C THR A 155 15.86 -2.01 9.05
N ILE A 156 15.38 -2.56 7.95
CA ILE A 156 14.10 -2.16 7.34
C ILE A 156 12.94 -2.37 8.32
N ILE A 157 12.86 -3.51 9.00
CA ILE A 157 11.82 -3.76 10.02
C ILE A 157 11.92 -2.74 11.15
N MET A 158 13.13 -2.42 11.64
CA MET A 158 13.33 -1.41 12.68
C MET A 158 12.86 -0.01 12.25
N ILE A 159 13.05 0.35 10.96
CA ILE A 159 12.51 1.58 10.39
C ILE A 159 10.97 1.53 10.38
N LEU A 160 10.39 0.45 9.88
CA LEU A 160 8.95 0.27 9.72
C LEU A 160 8.20 0.22 11.05
N LEU A 161 8.83 -0.30 12.11
CA LEU A 161 8.27 -0.30 13.48
C LEU A 161 8.25 1.08 14.14
N GLN A 162 9.11 1.98 13.72
CA GLN A 162 9.15 3.34 14.26
C GLN A 162 8.43 4.34 13.33
N TYR A 163 8.51 4.11 12.03
CA TYR A 163 7.90 4.94 11.00
C TYR A 163 7.06 4.02 10.10
N PRO A 164 5.74 3.97 10.28
CA PRO A 164 4.87 3.04 9.55
C PRO A 164 4.67 3.48 8.08
N ILE A 165 5.77 3.66 7.34
CA ILE A 165 5.81 3.94 5.92
C ILE A 165 5.51 2.66 5.11
N ARG A 166 5.50 2.75 3.78
CA ARG A 166 5.23 1.61 2.89
C ARG A 166 6.51 0.94 2.40
N ALA A 167 6.39 0.06 1.41
CA ALA A 167 7.52 -0.74 0.89
C ALA A 167 8.57 0.09 0.13
N GLU A 168 8.32 1.36 -0.17
CA GLU A 168 9.28 2.28 -0.75
C GLU A 168 10.55 2.48 0.11
N VAL A 169 10.52 2.04 1.37
CA VAL A 169 11.74 2.03 2.22
C VAL A 169 12.89 1.26 1.59
N GLY A 170 12.60 0.23 0.79
CA GLY A 170 13.60 -0.55 0.06
C GLY A 170 14.33 0.22 -1.04
N THR A 171 13.74 1.31 -1.54
CA THR A 171 14.26 2.11 -2.66
C THR A 171 15.08 3.32 -2.22
N PHE A 172 15.26 3.55 -0.91
CA PHE A 172 16.00 4.73 -0.43
C PHE A 172 17.42 4.78 -0.96
N LYS A 173 17.76 5.92 -1.55
CA LYS A 173 19.11 6.26 -2.00
C LYS A 173 19.91 6.85 -0.84
N TYR A 174 21.21 6.58 -0.83
CA TYR A 174 22.13 7.13 0.15
C TYR A 174 22.58 8.55 -0.20
N THR A 175 22.64 9.41 0.80
CA THR A 175 23.45 10.63 0.76
C THR A 175 23.99 10.96 2.16
N SER A 176 25.18 11.55 2.21
CA SER A 176 25.72 12.06 3.47
C SER A 176 25.04 13.35 3.90
N LEU A 177 24.93 13.58 5.21
CA LEU A 177 24.41 14.85 5.73
C LEU A 177 25.26 16.04 5.24
N LEU A 178 26.55 15.84 5.03
CA LEU A 178 27.45 16.87 4.53
C LEU A 178 27.11 17.27 3.09
N SER A 179 26.96 16.31 2.19
CA SER A 179 26.57 16.53 0.80
C SER A 179 25.19 17.16 0.69
N TYR A 180 24.24 16.65 1.48
CA TYR A 180 22.90 17.22 1.56
C TYR A 180 22.89 18.69 1.99
N ASN A 181 23.70 19.05 3.01
CA ASN A 181 23.79 20.44 3.46
C ASN A 181 24.52 21.35 2.45
N LYS A 182 25.52 20.83 1.74
CA LYS A 182 26.19 21.57 0.65
C LYS A 182 25.25 21.89 -0.50
N SER A 183 24.44 20.90 -0.94
CA SER A 183 23.47 21.13 -2.02
C SER A 183 22.37 22.12 -1.67
N LYS A 184 21.94 22.17 -0.40
CA LYS A 184 20.98 23.20 0.07
C LYS A 184 21.53 24.63 -0.03
N LYS A 185 22.83 24.80 0.11
CA LYS A 185 23.47 26.13 0.00
C LYS A 185 23.73 26.54 -1.44
N HIS A 186 23.84 25.57 -2.34
CA HIS A 186 24.19 25.77 -3.75
C HIS A 186 23.19 24.98 -4.61
N ALA A 187 21.94 25.47 -4.70
CA ALA A 187 20.84 24.81 -5.41
C ALA A 187 21.21 24.45 -6.87
N ASP A 188 22.16 25.18 -7.46
CA ASP A 188 22.56 25.01 -8.87
C ASP A 188 23.63 23.93 -9.09
N LYS A 189 24.21 23.30 -8.05
CA LYS A 189 25.40 22.46 -8.16
C LYS A 189 25.35 21.10 -7.46
N GLY A 190 24.20 20.69 -6.92
CA GLY A 190 24.07 19.44 -6.17
C GLY A 190 23.07 18.46 -6.77
N PRO A 191 23.08 17.18 -6.37
CA PRO A 191 22.04 16.26 -6.75
C PRO A 191 20.68 16.81 -6.32
N HIS A 192 19.73 16.81 -7.25
CA HIS A 192 18.36 17.23 -6.96
C HIS A 192 17.69 16.19 -6.07
N TYR A 193 17.56 16.49 -4.77
CA TYR A 193 16.85 15.64 -3.80
C TYR A 193 15.33 15.74 -3.96
N ASP A 194 14.86 16.28 -5.07
CA ASP A 194 13.44 16.43 -5.41
C ASP A 194 12.86 15.18 -6.11
N GLU A 195 13.75 14.31 -6.60
CA GLU A 195 13.40 13.05 -7.24
C GLU A 195 13.92 11.86 -6.44
N GLY A 196 13.15 10.78 -6.43
CA GLY A 196 13.47 9.58 -5.66
C GLY A 196 13.31 9.74 -4.15
N ASN A 197 13.55 8.68 -3.42
CA ASN A 197 13.51 8.65 -1.97
C ASN A 197 14.93 8.59 -1.41
N TRP A 198 15.23 9.39 -0.39
CA TRP A 198 16.57 9.55 0.13
C TRP A 198 16.68 9.27 1.62
N LEU A 199 17.74 8.59 2.02
CA LEU A 199 18.18 8.46 3.39
C LEU A 199 19.45 9.30 3.59
N VAL A 200 19.28 10.45 4.24
CA VAL A 200 20.35 11.40 4.56
C VAL A 200 20.99 10.96 5.87
N ILE A 201 22.22 10.45 5.80
CA ILE A 201 22.89 9.86 6.97
C ILE A 201 23.95 10.82 7.54
N GLY A 202 23.82 11.10 8.83
CA GLY A 202 24.81 11.81 9.61
C GLY A 202 24.85 11.32 11.04
N LYS A 203 26.00 11.53 11.72
CA LYS A 203 26.17 11.12 13.12
C LYS A 203 25.17 11.80 14.05
N THR A 204 24.99 13.10 13.90
CA THR A 204 24.11 13.92 14.77
C THR A 204 22.67 13.94 14.27
N LYS A 205 22.46 14.13 12.98
CA LYS A 205 21.14 14.25 12.34
C LYS A 205 21.00 13.24 11.21
N MET A 206 19.81 12.71 11.03
CA MET A 206 19.47 11.76 9.98
C MET A 206 18.04 12.05 9.51
N TYR A 207 17.79 11.98 8.21
CA TYR A 207 16.47 12.26 7.62
C TYR A 207 16.09 11.22 6.58
N MET A 208 14.83 10.89 6.49
CA MET A 208 14.22 10.26 5.33
C MET A 208 13.48 11.33 4.52
N ILE A 209 13.81 11.44 3.25
CA ILE A 209 13.15 12.32 2.29
C ILE A 209 12.35 11.43 1.34
N ARG A 210 11.05 11.61 1.28
CA ARG A 210 10.14 10.83 0.46
C ARG A 210 9.50 11.74 -0.58
N ASN A 211 9.86 11.53 -1.83
CA ASN A 211 9.28 12.22 -2.99
C ASN A 211 8.40 11.25 -3.79
N GLU A 212 8.79 9.97 -3.83
CA GLU A 212 8.12 8.93 -4.62
C GLU A 212 7.47 7.90 -3.71
N TYR A 213 6.16 8.05 -3.49
CA TYR A 213 5.31 7.11 -2.77
C TYR A 213 3.88 7.19 -3.32
N LYS A 214 3.03 6.23 -2.99
CA LYS A 214 1.71 6.02 -3.61
C LYS A 214 0.85 7.29 -3.70
N THR A 215 0.90 8.14 -2.69
CA THR A 215 0.08 9.34 -2.56
C THR A 215 0.88 10.65 -2.63
N ALA A 216 2.10 10.60 -3.14
CA ALA A 216 2.95 11.78 -3.34
C ALA A 216 2.28 12.90 -4.16
N PRO A 217 1.45 12.61 -5.19
CA PRO A 217 0.73 13.66 -5.92
C PRO A 217 -0.24 14.48 -5.06
N ILE A 218 -0.68 13.93 -3.92
CA ILE A 218 -1.64 14.59 -3.02
C ILE A 218 -0.91 15.31 -1.88
N TYR A 219 0.09 14.65 -1.27
CA TYR A 219 0.74 15.13 -0.05
C TYR A 219 2.11 15.77 -0.29
N GLY A 220 2.62 15.70 -1.52
CA GLY A 220 3.93 16.24 -1.87
C GLY A 220 5.09 15.54 -1.18
N ARG A 221 6.22 16.24 -1.06
CA ARG A 221 7.44 15.77 -0.39
C ARG A 221 7.24 15.66 1.12
N ILE A 222 7.67 14.55 1.70
CA ILE A 222 7.66 14.32 3.15
C ILE A 222 9.09 14.19 3.66
N ASN A 223 9.45 14.99 4.69
CA ASN A 223 10.73 14.92 5.38
C ASN A 223 10.51 14.41 6.80
N ILE A 224 11.19 13.33 7.18
CA ILE A 224 11.07 12.69 8.48
C ILE A 224 12.43 12.71 9.17
N SER A 225 12.51 13.28 10.38
CA SER A 225 13.69 13.13 11.23
C SER A 225 13.80 11.69 11.73
N VAL A 226 14.95 11.05 11.52
CA VAL A 226 15.16 9.67 11.95
C VAL A 226 15.91 9.64 13.27
N GLU A 227 15.27 9.08 14.28
CA GLU A 227 15.77 9.06 15.66
C GLU A 227 15.68 7.65 16.28
N GLY A 228 16.02 7.53 17.54
CA GLY A 228 15.77 6.34 18.34
C GLY A 228 16.36 5.04 17.80
N LYS A 229 15.56 3.98 17.84
CA LYS A 229 15.99 2.62 17.48
C LYS A 229 16.25 2.47 15.98
N ALA A 230 15.45 3.11 15.14
CA ALA A 230 15.66 3.08 13.70
C ALA A 230 16.99 3.72 13.31
N LYS A 231 17.33 4.89 13.89
CA LYS A 231 18.63 5.53 13.66
C LYS A 231 19.80 4.62 14.08
N LYS A 232 19.71 3.97 15.26
CA LYS A 232 20.74 3.04 15.73
C LYS A 232 20.90 1.85 14.77
N ALA A 233 19.81 1.28 14.30
CA ALA A 233 19.84 0.16 13.36
C ALA A 233 20.46 0.57 12.01
N ILE A 234 20.12 1.74 11.47
CA ILE A 234 20.70 2.26 10.24
C ILE A 234 22.20 2.49 10.41
N LEU A 235 22.63 3.16 11.48
CA LEU A 235 24.05 3.40 11.73
C LEU A 235 24.84 2.10 11.87
N SER A 236 24.28 1.10 12.56
CA SER A 236 24.90 -0.23 12.66
C SER A 236 24.99 -0.92 11.29
N PHE A 237 23.94 -0.80 10.46
CA PHE A 237 23.90 -1.42 9.14
C PHE A 237 24.93 -0.81 8.16
N VAL A 238 25.10 0.51 8.20
CA VAL A 238 26.06 1.22 7.31
C VAL A 238 27.49 1.22 7.83
N ASN A 239 27.70 0.86 9.11
CA ASN A 239 29.02 0.86 9.70
C ASN A 239 29.97 -0.12 8.98
N GLY A 240 31.14 0.34 8.60
CA GLY A 240 32.12 -0.46 7.85
C GLY A 240 31.77 -0.72 6.39
N LYS A 241 30.65 -0.20 5.89
CA LYS A 241 30.27 -0.30 4.47
C LYS A 241 30.53 1.04 3.76
N HIS A 242 30.93 0.93 2.51
CA HIS A 242 31.07 2.09 1.62
C HIS A 242 29.81 2.18 0.75
N PHE A 243 29.11 3.32 0.81
CA PHE A 243 27.98 3.63 -0.06
C PHE A 243 28.33 4.84 -0.92
N GLU A 244 28.14 4.71 -2.21
CA GLU A 244 28.23 5.83 -3.14
C GLU A 244 26.95 6.66 -3.09
N GLU A 245 27.08 7.98 -3.19
CA GLU A 245 25.93 8.88 -3.22
C GLU A 245 25.01 8.57 -4.39
N GLY A 246 23.72 8.54 -4.14
CA GLY A 246 22.70 8.22 -5.13
C GLY A 246 22.41 6.73 -5.31
N ASN A 247 23.25 5.84 -4.80
CA ASN A 247 22.98 4.40 -4.86
C ASN A 247 21.97 3.97 -3.80
N SER A 248 21.21 2.93 -4.10
CA SER A 248 20.25 2.37 -3.14
C SER A 248 20.99 1.76 -1.94
N ILE A 249 20.50 2.07 -0.72
CA ILE A 249 21.07 1.54 0.52
C ILE A 249 20.74 0.07 0.71
N PHE A 250 19.49 -0.30 0.41
CA PHE A 250 18.99 -1.66 0.64
C PHE A 250 18.94 -2.50 -0.65
N GLY A 251 18.89 -1.87 -1.82
CA GLY A 251 18.90 -2.54 -3.12
C GLY A 251 17.62 -3.29 -3.46
N PHE A 252 16.48 -2.92 -2.87
CA PHE A 252 15.19 -3.57 -3.13
C PHE A 252 14.22 -2.63 -3.85
N THR A 253 13.53 -3.15 -4.86
CA THR A 253 12.25 -2.59 -5.28
C THR A 253 11.17 -2.87 -4.24
N GLU A 254 10.04 -2.16 -4.28
CA GLU A 254 8.90 -2.41 -3.37
C GLU A 254 8.41 -3.86 -3.42
N GLY A 255 8.38 -4.44 -4.63
CA GLY A 255 7.94 -5.82 -4.85
C GLY A 255 8.94 -6.85 -4.31
N GLU A 256 10.23 -6.63 -4.50
CA GLU A 256 11.30 -7.49 -3.96
C GLU A 256 11.33 -7.46 -2.46
N LEU A 257 11.27 -6.28 -1.85
CA LEU A 257 11.18 -6.13 -0.41
C LEU A 257 9.99 -6.90 0.16
N SER A 258 8.82 -6.75 -0.45
CA SER A 258 7.61 -7.44 -0.01
C SER A 258 7.77 -8.96 -0.06
N ARG A 259 8.30 -9.50 -1.16
CA ARG A 259 8.58 -10.94 -1.31
C ARG A 259 9.63 -11.42 -0.32
N ARG A 260 10.72 -10.67 -0.16
CA ARG A 260 11.82 -11.01 0.75
C ARG A 260 11.37 -11.07 2.20
N LEU A 261 10.57 -10.08 2.63
CA LEU A 261 10.02 -10.03 3.99
C LEU A 261 9.09 -11.21 4.26
N ILE A 262 8.16 -11.52 3.34
CA ILE A 262 7.27 -12.68 3.45
C ILE A 262 8.06 -13.99 3.51
N TYR A 263 9.05 -14.16 2.64
CA TYR A 263 9.88 -15.37 2.61
C TYR A 263 10.63 -15.57 3.93
N LEU A 264 11.34 -14.55 4.43
CA LEU A 264 12.13 -14.68 5.65
C LEU A 264 11.27 -14.83 6.89
N SER A 265 10.15 -14.12 6.98
CA SER A 265 9.22 -14.27 8.10
C SER A 265 8.62 -15.68 8.14
N ASN A 266 8.20 -16.22 6.99
CA ASN A 266 7.71 -17.59 6.91
C ASN A 266 8.80 -18.60 7.27
N LYS A 267 10.01 -18.46 6.69
CA LYS A 267 11.14 -19.36 6.94
C LYS A 267 11.50 -19.46 8.43
N TYR A 268 11.50 -18.34 9.14
CA TYR A 268 11.97 -18.31 10.53
C TYR A 268 10.86 -18.48 11.56
N THR A 269 9.61 -18.19 11.22
CA THR A 269 8.52 -18.13 12.19
C THR A 269 7.25 -18.86 11.74
N GLY A 270 7.21 -19.39 10.53
CA GLY A 270 6.03 -20.06 9.95
C GLY A 270 4.89 -19.11 9.54
N VAL A 271 5.08 -17.79 9.66
CA VAL A 271 4.02 -16.80 9.39
C VAL A 271 4.45 -15.81 8.32
N ASN A 272 3.56 -15.49 7.39
CA ASN A 272 3.78 -14.52 6.34
C ASN A 272 3.59 -13.08 6.86
N LEU A 273 4.67 -12.33 7.04
CA LEU A 273 4.63 -10.94 7.47
C LEU A 273 4.80 -10.00 6.27
N SER A 274 3.83 -9.12 6.05
CA SER A 274 3.91 -8.08 5.02
C SER A 274 4.27 -6.71 5.63
N VAL A 275 4.75 -5.77 4.81
CA VAL A 275 5.00 -4.38 5.23
C VAL A 275 3.74 -3.72 5.82
N ASN A 276 2.58 -4.00 5.23
CA ASN A 276 1.32 -3.47 5.75
C ASN A 276 0.91 -4.11 7.09
N ALA A 277 1.22 -5.40 7.30
CA ALA A 277 0.98 -6.05 8.58
C ALA A 277 1.88 -5.45 9.67
N LEU A 278 3.17 -5.17 9.38
CA LEU A 278 4.05 -4.44 10.31
C LEU A 278 3.47 -3.09 10.71
N ALA A 279 3.00 -2.29 9.74
CA ALA A 279 2.39 -1.00 10.04
C ALA A 279 1.13 -1.15 10.93
N LYS A 280 0.30 -2.19 10.70
CA LYS A 280 -0.87 -2.47 11.54
C LYS A 280 -0.45 -2.81 12.99
N ILE A 281 0.52 -3.70 13.15
CA ILE A 281 1.04 -4.08 14.46
C ILE A 281 1.55 -2.86 15.23
N THR A 282 2.32 -1.99 14.57
CA THR A 282 2.86 -0.77 15.17
C THR A 282 1.74 0.17 15.61
N ILE A 283 0.82 0.49 14.70
CA ILE A 283 -0.28 1.43 14.97
C ILE A 283 -1.18 0.89 16.08
N LYS A 284 -1.55 -0.41 16.03
CA LYS A 284 -2.36 -1.05 17.06
C LYS A 284 -1.68 -0.97 18.43
N ASN A 285 -0.41 -1.37 18.52
CA ASN A 285 0.35 -1.31 19.76
C ASN A 285 0.44 0.11 20.34
N ASP A 286 0.66 1.11 19.49
CA ASP A 286 0.77 2.48 19.94
C ASP A 286 -0.57 3.03 20.44
N ILE A 287 -1.69 2.68 19.77
CA ILE A 287 -3.04 3.02 20.20
C ILE A 287 -3.34 2.36 21.57
N GLU A 288 -3.03 1.08 21.73
CA GLU A 288 -3.21 0.39 23.02
C GLU A 288 -2.39 1.03 24.13
N MET A 289 -1.16 1.46 23.83
CA MET A 289 -0.31 2.16 24.81
C MET A 289 -0.88 3.52 25.20
N ILE A 290 -1.46 4.27 24.25
CA ILE A 290 -2.15 5.53 24.53
C ILE A 290 -3.37 5.28 25.38
N SER A 291 -4.21 4.31 25.01
CA SER A 291 -5.45 3.97 25.72
C SER A 291 -5.19 3.55 27.18
N LYS A 292 -4.18 2.68 27.41
CA LYS A 292 -3.84 2.19 28.76
C LYS A 292 -3.27 3.26 29.68
N ARG A 293 -2.69 4.33 29.15
CA ARG A 293 -2.08 5.39 29.97
C ARG A 293 -3.10 6.34 30.58
N ASP A 294 -4.24 6.51 29.94
CA ASP A 294 -5.08 7.70 30.16
C ASP A 294 -6.49 7.43 30.70
N VAL A 295 -6.91 6.18 30.97
CA VAL A 295 -8.34 5.94 31.30
C VAL A 295 -8.52 5.56 32.78
N LYS A 296 -8.84 6.56 33.61
CA LYS A 296 -9.37 6.37 34.98
C LYS A 296 -10.84 6.80 35.11
N ASN A 297 -11.37 7.60 34.20
CA ASN A 297 -12.76 8.11 34.19
C ASN A 297 -13.19 8.55 32.76
N ASN A 298 -14.46 8.97 32.61
CA ASN A 298 -15.01 9.38 31.30
C ASN A 298 -14.31 10.61 30.68
N VAL A 299 -13.77 11.52 31.50
CA VAL A 299 -13.02 12.69 31.00
C VAL A 299 -11.68 12.25 30.42
N ASP A 300 -11.02 11.28 31.07
CA ASP A 300 -9.79 10.70 30.58
C ASP A 300 -10.03 9.90 29.29
N ALA A 301 -11.18 9.25 29.12
CA ALA A 301 -11.55 8.56 27.90
C ALA A 301 -11.66 9.51 26.70
N ILE A 302 -12.30 10.69 26.87
CA ILE A 302 -12.37 11.73 25.85
C ILE A 302 -10.98 12.27 25.50
N LYS A 303 -10.13 12.45 26.50
CA LYS A 303 -8.75 12.92 26.32
C LYS A 303 -7.90 11.88 25.59
N SER A 304 -8.04 10.61 25.94
CA SER A 304 -7.39 9.49 25.28
C SER A 304 -7.79 9.40 23.80
N HIS A 305 -9.08 9.54 23.50
CA HIS A 305 -9.57 9.55 22.10
C HIS A 305 -8.94 10.73 21.29
N LYS A 306 -8.86 11.93 21.86
CA LYS A 306 -8.17 13.06 21.20
C LYS A 306 -6.68 12.78 20.97
N ASN A 307 -6.02 12.12 21.90
CA ASN A 307 -4.61 11.73 21.75
C ASN A 307 -4.44 10.68 20.65
N ILE A 308 -5.35 9.72 20.53
CA ILE A 308 -5.38 8.74 19.42
C ILE A 308 -5.55 9.44 18.09
N LEU A 309 -6.50 10.36 17.95
CA LEU A 309 -6.70 11.12 16.71
C LEU A 309 -5.45 11.91 16.31
N ARG A 310 -4.81 12.60 17.25
CA ARG A 310 -3.53 13.31 17.00
C ARG A 310 -2.42 12.36 16.57
N TYR A 311 -2.32 11.19 17.20
CA TYR A 311 -1.38 10.16 16.81
C TYR A 311 -1.64 9.70 15.37
N LEU A 312 -2.90 9.44 14.99
CA LEU A 312 -3.26 9.05 13.63
C LEU A 312 -3.00 10.15 12.60
N GLU A 313 -3.13 11.42 12.95
CA GLU A 313 -2.73 12.54 12.09
C GLU A 313 -1.23 12.53 11.82
N VAL A 314 -0.41 12.34 12.85
CA VAL A 314 1.06 12.22 12.71
C VAL A 314 1.43 11.01 11.87
N VAL A 315 0.87 9.83 12.16
CA VAL A 315 1.12 8.62 11.39
C VAL A 315 0.63 8.79 9.96
N GLY A 316 -0.52 9.44 9.77
CA GLY A 316 -1.07 9.76 8.46
C GLY A 316 -0.13 10.62 7.63
N SER A 317 0.44 11.66 8.21
CA SER A 317 1.42 12.52 7.55
C SER A 317 2.70 11.76 7.18
N VAL A 318 3.22 10.92 8.08
CA VAL A 318 4.40 10.07 7.82
C VAL A 318 4.12 9.04 6.75
N ARG A 319 2.95 8.42 6.74
CA ARG A 319 2.56 7.38 5.78
C ARG A 319 2.09 7.95 4.43
N GLY A 320 1.76 9.23 4.36
CA GLY A 320 1.13 9.87 3.21
C GLY A 320 -0.30 9.35 3.02
N THR A 321 -1.15 9.50 4.05
CA THR A 321 -2.57 9.12 4.03
C THR A 321 -3.33 9.95 5.05
N SER A 322 -4.66 10.02 4.97
CA SER A 322 -5.45 10.76 5.97
C SER A 322 -5.65 9.95 7.27
N ALA A 323 -5.85 10.65 8.39
CA ALA A 323 -6.21 10.05 9.67
C ALA A 323 -7.47 9.19 9.57
N ASN A 324 -8.51 9.67 8.86
CA ASN A 324 -9.76 8.93 8.66
C ASN A 324 -9.56 7.57 7.95
N VAL A 325 -8.64 7.51 6.98
CA VAL A 325 -8.29 6.23 6.33
C VAL A 325 -7.59 5.29 7.29
N LEU A 326 -6.75 5.82 8.18
CA LEU A 326 -6.09 5.02 9.22
C LEU A 326 -7.12 4.56 10.26
N GLU A 327 -7.97 5.44 10.73
CA GLU A 327 -9.05 5.12 11.67
C GLU A 327 -9.91 3.96 11.15
N GLY A 328 -10.46 4.10 9.92
CA GLY A 328 -11.28 3.06 9.33
C GLY A 328 -10.55 1.75 9.01
N SER A 329 -9.22 1.79 8.84
CA SER A 329 -8.44 0.61 8.45
C SER A 329 -7.74 -0.08 9.63
N TYR A 330 -7.55 0.59 10.76
CA TYR A 330 -6.70 0.12 11.85
C TYR A 330 -7.39 0.17 13.22
N ILE A 331 -8.38 1.03 13.46
CA ILE A 331 -9.13 1.08 14.71
C ILE A 331 -10.37 0.21 14.65
N ASN A 332 -11.15 0.31 13.57
CA ASN A 332 -12.38 -0.49 13.42
C ASN A 332 -12.10 -2.00 13.20
N GLU A 333 -10.84 -2.41 13.05
CA GLU A 333 -10.42 -3.82 13.05
C GLU A 333 -9.89 -4.26 14.44
N THR A 334 -9.87 -3.40 15.44
CA THR A 334 -9.54 -3.75 16.81
C THR A 334 -10.84 -3.97 17.56
N ASP A 335 -11.18 -5.24 17.84
CA ASP A 335 -12.12 -5.54 18.90
C ASP A 335 -11.59 -4.90 20.18
N PHE A 336 -12.27 -3.85 20.66
CA PHE A 336 -12.25 -3.58 22.06
C PHE A 336 -13.05 -4.72 22.67
N ASP A 337 -12.37 -5.82 22.99
CA ASP A 337 -12.89 -6.81 23.90
C ASP A 337 -13.21 -6.03 25.19
N SER A 338 -14.47 -5.64 25.31
CA SER A 338 -15.06 -5.21 26.56
C SER A 338 -15.35 -6.49 27.33
N ASP A 339 -14.42 -6.91 28.19
CA ASP A 339 -14.73 -7.72 29.35
C ASP A 339 -15.61 -6.92 30.33
#